data_5d53a0dea68e0c0f880a0130baa99d82
#
_entry.id   5d53a0dea68e0c0f880a0130baa99d82
#
_cell.length_a   1.000
_cell.length_b   1.000
_cell.length_c   1.000
_cell.angle_alpha   90.00
_cell.angle_beta   90.00
_cell.angle_gamma   90.00
#
_symmetry.space_group_name_H-M   'P 1'
#
loop_
_entity.id
_entity.type
_entity.pdbx_description
1 polymer ?
#
loop_
_entity_poly.entity_id
_entity_poly.type
_entity_poly.pdbx_seq_one_letter_code
_entity_poly.pdbx_strand_id
1 'polypeptide(L)'
;MPGVRRAGAAARIALAMVALTATPSWAGQPMPEPPPPYHVQPWTPRPSAPWLSAGGYGRPHGPAEGAAPSRPRPQGPVRASARSRVITAVNQYRRQAGCHSVSGRRALHRAAAGHSAHLSRLGRLSHRGRGGTSPGDRVRAAGYRPGMVGENLVAGPAGPFEAVRSWMRSAPHRAIILGCRYSHAGVGVARGRGGPWWTLVMASRR
;
A
#
# COMPACT_ATOMS: atom_id res chain seq x y z
N MET A 1 8.20 46.76 -76.46
CA MET A 1 7.13 46.68 -75.44
C MET A 1 7.68 45.84 -74.29
N PRO A 2 8.04 46.42 -73.10
CA PRO A 2 8.65 45.65 -72.01
C PRO A 2 7.60 45.14 -71.04
N GLY A 3 7.73 43.83 -70.68
CA GLY A 3 6.88 43.14 -69.76
C GLY A 3 7.22 43.45 -68.32
N VAL A 4 6.19 43.75 -67.55
CA VAL A 4 6.24 44.04 -66.12
C VAL A 4 6.36 42.75 -65.33
N ARG A 5 7.45 42.57 -64.59
CA ARG A 5 7.61 41.50 -63.60
C ARG A 5 7.01 41.96 -62.27
N ARG A 6 5.96 41.31 -61.79
CA ARG A 6 5.42 41.47 -60.45
C ARG A 6 6.24 40.61 -59.48
N ALA A 7 6.90 41.27 -58.53
CA ALA A 7 7.53 40.62 -57.39
C ALA A 7 6.46 40.32 -56.31
N GLY A 8 6.26 39.06 -56.02
CA GLY A 8 5.42 38.61 -54.89
C GLY A 8 6.21 38.61 -53.59
N ALA A 9 5.85 39.47 -52.66
CA ALA A 9 6.39 39.49 -51.32
C ALA A 9 5.73 38.36 -50.49
N ALA A 10 6.49 37.31 -50.15
CA ALA A 10 6.06 36.29 -49.21
C ALA A 10 6.26 36.78 -47.78
N ALA A 11 5.21 37.13 -47.12
CA ALA A 11 5.21 37.46 -45.67
C ALA A 11 5.43 36.15 -44.87
N ARG A 12 6.58 36.00 -44.23
CA ARG A 12 6.86 34.95 -43.26
C ARG A 12 6.25 35.35 -41.93
N ILE A 13 5.14 34.74 -41.56
CA ILE A 13 4.56 34.81 -40.22
C ILE A 13 5.40 33.91 -39.31
N ALA A 14 6.23 34.48 -38.46
CA ALA A 14 6.93 33.77 -37.40
C ALA A 14 5.93 33.47 -36.25
N LEU A 15 5.50 32.24 -36.15
CA LEU A 15 4.69 31.79 -35.00
C LEU A 15 5.65 31.65 -33.80
N ALA A 16 5.65 32.60 -32.88
CA ALA A 16 6.35 32.49 -31.61
C ALA A 16 5.57 31.52 -30.71
N MET A 17 6.05 30.26 -30.60
CA MET A 17 5.57 29.30 -29.58
C MET A 17 6.08 29.79 -28.21
N VAL A 18 5.22 30.43 -27.43
CA VAL A 18 5.44 30.63 -26.00
C VAL A 18 5.16 29.33 -25.31
N ALA A 19 6.21 28.56 -24.98
CA ALA A 19 6.11 27.41 -24.11
C ALA A 19 5.84 27.91 -22.68
N LEU A 20 4.58 27.92 -22.24
CA LEU A 20 4.26 28.04 -20.81
C LEU A 20 4.70 26.74 -20.13
N THR A 21 5.89 26.74 -19.55
CA THR A 21 6.31 25.74 -18.57
C THR A 21 5.59 26.03 -17.27
N ALA A 22 4.40 25.46 -17.11
CA ALA A 22 3.72 25.45 -15.82
C ALA A 22 4.54 24.56 -14.88
N THR A 23 5.38 25.16 -14.04
CA THR A 23 5.98 24.44 -12.91
C THR A 23 4.84 24.01 -11.98
N PRO A 24 4.78 22.73 -11.60
CA PRO A 24 3.71 22.28 -10.68
C PRO A 24 3.85 23.03 -9.36
N SER A 25 2.78 23.67 -8.90
CA SER A 25 2.74 24.57 -7.73
C SER A 25 3.04 23.90 -6.38
N TRP A 26 3.36 22.59 -6.37
CA TRP A 26 3.74 21.84 -5.18
C TRP A 26 5.23 21.94 -4.83
N ALA A 27 6.07 22.49 -5.72
CA ALA A 27 7.54 22.52 -5.54
C ALA A 27 8.02 23.48 -4.45
N GLY A 28 7.15 24.30 -3.87
CA GLY A 28 7.49 25.28 -2.83
C GLY A 28 6.66 25.17 -1.55
N GLN A 29 5.78 24.17 -1.43
CA GLN A 29 4.97 24.03 -0.21
C GLN A 29 5.79 23.31 0.87
N PRO A 30 5.89 23.86 2.10
CA PRO A 30 6.46 23.12 3.22
C PRO A 30 5.66 21.81 3.41
N MET A 31 6.38 20.71 3.55
CA MET A 31 5.75 19.41 3.84
C MET A 31 4.86 19.55 5.07
N PRO A 32 3.62 19.07 5.03
CA PRO A 32 2.82 18.99 6.24
C PRO A 32 3.59 18.15 7.28
N GLU A 33 3.70 18.69 8.49
CA GLU A 33 4.34 17.97 9.59
C GLU A 33 3.76 16.57 9.73
N PRO A 34 4.61 15.56 9.98
CA PRO A 34 4.12 14.23 10.26
C PRO A 34 3.17 14.32 11.46
N PRO A 35 2.04 13.61 11.45
CA PRO A 35 1.15 13.59 12.60
C PRO A 35 1.95 13.21 13.85
N PRO A 36 1.65 13.82 15.02
CA PRO A 36 2.39 13.56 16.25
C PRO A 36 2.47 12.06 16.50
N PRO A 37 3.57 11.59 17.11
CA PRO A 37 3.70 10.18 17.42
C PRO A 37 2.50 9.79 18.29
N TYR A 38 1.76 8.77 17.83
CA TYR A 38 0.72 8.18 18.65
C TYR A 38 1.36 7.82 19.99
N HIS A 39 0.86 8.38 21.09
CA HIS A 39 1.22 7.93 22.42
C HIS A 39 0.87 6.44 22.51
N VAL A 40 1.86 5.60 22.30
CA VAL A 40 1.75 4.18 22.61
C VAL A 40 1.81 4.15 24.14
N GLN A 41 0.64 4.06 24.78
CA GLN A 41 0.57 3.72 26.19
C GLN A 41 1.43 2.46 26.39
N PRO A 42 2.37 2.45 27.36
CA PRO A 42 3.10 1.24 27.69
C PRO A 42 2.08 0.16 28.02
N TRP A 43 2.18 -0.99 27.33
CA TRP A 43 1.36 -2.16 27.66
C TRP A 43 1.75 -2.63 29.06
N THR A 44 0.92 -2.33 30.05
CA THR A 44 1.02 -2.93 31.38
C THR A 44 0.31 -4.28 31.34
N PRO A 45 0.98 -5.38 31.69
CA PRO A 45 0.32 -6.67 31.80
C PRO A 45 -0.79 -6.55 32.87
N ARG A 46 -2.00 -6.94 32.55
CA ARG A 46 -3.05 -7.11 33.56
C ARG A 46 -2.55 -8.14 34.56
N PRO A 47 -2.65 -7.86 35.87
CA PRO A 47 -2.37 -8.88 36.87
C PRO A 47 -3.33 -10.05 36.68
N SER A 48 -2.78 -11.23 36.71
CA SER A 48 -3.50 -12.50 36.68
C SER A 48 -4.49 -12.51 37.83
N ALA A 49 -5.77 -12.71 37.57
CA ALA A 49 -6.77 -12.85 38.58
C ALA A 49 -6.52 -14.13 39.39
N PRO A 50 -6.47 -14.06 40.74
CA PRO A 50 -6.27 -15.23 41.59
C PRO A 50 -7.62 -15.86 41.91
N TRP A 51 -8.05 -16.82 41.09
CA TRP A 51 -9.13 -17.74 41.48
C TRP A 51 -8.92 -19.14 40.86
N LEU A 52 -7.95 -19.81 41.41
CA LEU A 52 -7.84 -21.25 41.33
C LEU A 52 -7.60 -21.76 42.73
N SER A 53 -8.68 -22.10 43.42
CA SER A 53 -8.71 -23.15 44.45
C SER A 53 -10.10 -23.27 45.02
N ALA A 54 -10.74 -24.36 44.75
CA ALA A 54 -11.58 -25.15 45.66
C ALA A 54 -12.44 -26.09 44.80
N GLY A 55 -12.11 -27.35 44.74
CA GLY A 55 -12.66 -28.33 45.63
C GLY A 55 -13.93 -28.96 45.09
N GLY A 56 -13.81 -30.10 44.44
CA GLY A 56 -14.33 -31.38 44.83
C GLY A 56 -15.86 -31.65 44.70
N TYR A 57 -16.11 -32.86 44.23
CA TYR A 57 -17.28 -33.70 44.37
C TYR A 57 -18.36 -33.70 43.28
N GLY A 58 -18.52 -34.91 42.74
CA GLY A 58 -19.83 -35.48 42.52
C GLY A 58 -20.38 -35.53 41.10
N ARG A 59 -20.18 -36.62 40.42
CA ARG A 59 -21.06 -37.08 39.33
C ARG A 59 -22.45 -37.38 39.85
N PRO A 60 -23.51 -37.16 39.06
CA PRO A 60 -24.18 -38.29 38.43
C PRO A 60 -24.44 -38.07 36.92
N HIS A 61 -24.40 -39.18 36.22
CA HIS A 61 -24.76 -39.32 34.81
C HIS A 61 -26.28 -39.14 34.65
N GLY A 62 -26.69 -38.09 33.93
CA GLY A 62 -28.04 -37.97 33.38
C GLY A 62 -27.97 -38.10 31.84
N PRO A 63 -29.08 -38.53 31.16
CA PRO A 63 -29.08 -38.88 29.76
C PRO A 63 -28.79 -37.71 28.84
N ALA A 64 -28.15 -37.99 27.73
CA ALA A 64 -27.77 -37.03 26.70
C ALA A 64 -29.02 -36.38 26.08
N GLU A 65 -29.30 -35.16 26.51
CA GLU A 65 -30.28 -34.28 25.88
C GLU A 65 -29.62 -33.59 24.67
N GLY A 66 -30.34 -33.59 23.56
CA GLY A 66 -29.87 -33.18 22.25
C GLY A 66 -29.14 -31.81 22.24
N ALA A 67 -27.95 -31.78 21.66
CA ALA A 67 -27.15 -30.60 21.47
C ALA A 67 -27.94 -29.59 20.63
N ALA A 68 -28.47 -28.54 21.27
CA ALA A 68 -29.00 -27.38 20.58
C ALA A 68 -27.90 -26.78 19.69
N PRO A 69 -28.23 -26.29 18.47
CA PRO A 69 -27.23 -25.70 17.60
C PRO A 69 -26.58 -24.51 18.32
N SER A 70 -25.28 -24.61 18.53
CA SER A 70 -24.48 -23.57 19.18
C SER A 70 -24.62 -22.28 18.40
N ARG A 71 -25.23 -21.26 19.03
CA ARG A 71 -25.29 -19.90 18.48
C ARG A 71 -23.87 -19.43 18.15
N PRO A 72 -23.63 -18.84 16.95
CA PRO A 72 -22.34 -18.30 16.62
C PRO A 72 -21.89 -17.34 17.72
N ARG A 73 -20.75 -17.64 18.34
CA ARG A 73 -20.14 -16.76 19.35
C ARG A 73 -19.94 -15.38 18.70
N PRO A 74 -20.37 -14.26 19.34
CA PRO A 74 -20.08 -12.93 18.84
C PRO A 74 -18.58 -12.80 18.61
N GLN A 75 -18.16 -12.66 17.36
CA GLN A 75 -16.76 -12.42 17.04
C GLN A 75 -16.42 -11.01 17.56
N GLY A 76 -15.54 -10.93 18.55
CA GLY A 76 -15.01 -9.67 19.03
C GLY A 76 -14.42 -8.86 17.85
N PRO A 77 -14.17 -7.54 18.03
CA PRO A 77 -13.75 -6.67 16.94
C PRO A 77 -12.56 -7.29 16.21
N VAL A 78 -12.76 -7.64 14.92
CA VAL A 78 -11.73 -8.27 14.08
C VAL A 78 -10.56 -7.29 14.00
N ARG A 79 -9.44 -7.63 14.63
CA ARG A 79 -8.23 -6.80 14.56
C ARG A 79 -7.84 -6.63 13.09
N ALA A 80 -7.82 -5.39 12.63
CA ALA A 80 -7.44 -5.08 11.26
C ALA A 80 -6.09 -5.72 10.91
N SER A 81 -6.03 -6.46 9.80
CA SER A 81 -4.80 -7.14 9.36
C SER A 81 -3.69 -6.12 9.07
N ALA A 82 -2.43 -6.54 9.11
CA ALA A 82 -1.30 -5.69 8.75
C ALA A 82 -1.49 -5.07 7.35
N ARG A 83 -2.09 -5.82 6.42
CA ARG A 83 -2.39 -5.35 5.06
C ARG A 83 -3.40 -4.20 5.05
N SER A 84 -4.50 -4.32 5.79
CA SER A 84 -5.51 -3.26 5.88
C SER A 84 -4.96 -2.02 6.55
N ARG A 85 -4.11 -2.15 7.58
CA ARG A 85 -3.47 -1.00 8.23
C ARG A 85 -2.52 -0.24 7.29
N VAL A 86 -1.75 -0.94 6.44
CA VAL A 86 -0.93 -0.27 5.41
C VAL A 86 -1.82 0.52 4.45
N ILE A 87 -2.91 -0.08 3.94
CA ILE A 87 -3.82 0.62 3.02
C ILE A 87 -4.47 1.82 3.70
N THR A 88 -4.88 1.70 4.96
CA THR A 88 -5.43 2.83 5.74
C THR A 88 -4.42 3.97 5.84
N ALA A 89 -3.16 3.67 6.19
CA ALA A 89 -2.11 4.69 6.30
C ALA A 89 -1.79 5.33 4.94
N VAL A 90 -1.69 4.54 3.87
CA VAL A 90 -1.52 5.05 2.50
C VAL A 90 -2.66 6.00 2.13
N ASN A 91 -3.91 5.62 2.42
CA ASN A 91 -5.08 6.43 2.11
C ASN A 91 -5.15 7.72 2.94
N GLN A 92 -4.58 7.74 4.15
CA GLN A 92 -4.47 8.97 4.93
C GLN A 92 -3.58 10.00 4.20
N TYR A 93 -2.38 9.61 3.77
CA TYR A 93 -1.49 10.49 3.00
C TYR A 93 -2.11 10.90 1.66
N ARG A 94 -2.79 9.99 0.97
CA ARG A 94 -3.45 10.28 -0.30
C ARG A 94 -4.55 11.34 -0.16
N ARG A 95 -5.41 11.23 0.87
CA ARG A 95 -6.45 12.25 1.14
C ARG A 95 -5.85 13.62 1.44
N GLN A 96 -4.77 13.68 2.22
CA GLN A 96 -4.05 14.92 2.50
C GLN A 96 -3.49 15.58 1.22
N ALA A 97 -3.13 14.75 0.23
CA ALA A 97 -2.64 15.21 -1.07
C ALA A 97 -3.76 15.40 -2.12
N GLY A 98 -5.04 15.36 -1.74
CA GLY A 98 -6.18 15.53 -2.66
C GLY A 98 -6.46 14.34 -3.58
N CYS A 99 -5.82 13.17 -3.37
CA CYS A 99 -6.06 11.97 -4.17
C CYS A 99 -7.20 11.12 -3.60
N HIS A 100 -7.96 10.50 -4.48
CA HIS A 100 -8.93 9.46 -4.06
C HIS A 100 -8.23 8.31 -3.36
N SER A 101 -8.95 7.69 -2.40
CA SER A 101 -8.49 6.50 -1.70
C SER A 101 -8.36 5.31 -2.66
N VAL A 102 -7.32 4.48 -2.43
CA VAL A 102 -7.19 3.19 -3.11
C VAL A 102 -7.88 2.08 -2.34
N SER A 103 -8.43 1.10 -3.06
CA SER A 103 -9.04 -0.08 -2.47
C SER A 103 -8.16 -1.32 -2.62
N GLY A 104 -8.15 -2.18 -1.58
CA GLY A 104 -7.41 -3.43 -1.60
C GLY A 104 -7.99 -4.41 -2.63
N ARG A 105 -7.13 -5.12 -3.38
CA ARG A 105 -7.52 -6.16 -4.32
C ARG A 105 -6.81 -7.47 -4.03
N ARG A 106 -7.56 -8.57 -3.99
CA ARG A 106 -7.01 -9.92 -3.71
C ARG A 106 -5.85 -10.28 -4.64
N ALA A 107 -5.97 -9.99 -5.93
CA ALA A 107 -4.92 -10.28 -6.89
C ALA A 107 -3.63 -9.50 -6.59
N LEU A 108 -3.74 -8.19 -6.27
CA LEU A 108 -2.59 -7.37 -5.89
C LEU A 108 -1.98 -7.83 -4.56
N HIS A 109 -2.80 -8.26 -3.60
CA HIS A 109 -2.29 -8.86 -2.35
C HIS A 109 -1.51 -10.15 -2.60
N ARG A 110 -1.98 -11.03 -3.52
CA ARG A 110 -1.24 -12.24 -3.89
C ARG A 110 0.11 -11.93 -4.54
N ALA A 111 0.11 -11.00 -5.51
CA ALA A 111 1.34 -10.57 -6.18
C ALA A 111 2.35 -10.00 -5.18
N ALA A 112 1.92 -9.09 -4.32
CA ALA A 112 2.75 -8.47 -3.29
C ALA A 112 3.26 -9.49 -2.26
N ALA A 113 2.41 -10.42 -1.78
CA ALA A 113 2.80 -11.44 -0.81
C ALA A 113 3.82 -12.42 -1.38
N GLY A 114 3.63 -12.87 -2.62
CA GLY A 114 4.59 -13.72 -3.32
C GLY A 114 5.95 -13.04 -3.47
N HIS A 115 5.95 -11.73 -3.77
CA HIS A 115 7.18 -10.97 -3.90
C HIS A 115 7.88 -10.73 -2.56
N SER A 116 7.15 -10.35 -1.50
CA SER A 116 7.71 -10.25 -0.15
C SER A 116 8.35 -11.55 0.31
N ALA A 117 7.70 -12.69 0.06
CA ALA A 117 8.24 -14.00 0.37
C ALA A 117 9.49 -14.34 -0.47
N HIS A 118 9.58 -13.88 -1.71
CA HIS A 118 10.79 -14.01 -2.53
C HIS A 118 11.94 -13.17 -1.96
N LEU A 119 11.69 -11.89 -1.66
CA LEU A 119 12.68 -10.98 -1.12
C LEU A 119 13.24 -11.45 0.23
N SER A 120 12.38 -11.95 1.13
CA SER A 120 12.79 -12.46 2.43
C SER A 120 13.74 -13.66 2.35
N ARG A 121 13.61 -14.50 1.31
CA ARG A 121 14.56 -15.59 1.02
C ARG A 121 15.82 -15.11 0.33
N LEU A 122 15.67 -14.10 -0.55
CA LEU A 122 16.79 -13.51 -1.28
C LEU A 122 17.72 -12.69 -0.37
N GLY A 123 17.19 -12.15 0.74
CA GLY A 123 17.93 -11.31 1.69
C GLY A 123 18.30 -9.93 1.15
N ARG A 124 17.74 -9.48 0.04
CA ARG A 124 17.98 -8.15 -0.54
C ARG A 124 16.74 -7.62 -1.26
N LEU A 125 16.60 -6.28 -1.32
CA LEU A 125 15.51 -5.63 -2.06
C LEU A 125 15.80 -5.68 -3.57
N SER A 126 14.79 -6.00 -4.34
CA SER A 126 14.83 -6.02 -5.81
C SER A 126 13.42 -5.91 -6.37
N HIS A 127 13.21 -5.08 -7.36
CA HIS A 127 11.96 -5.05 -8.12
C HIS A 127 11.83 -6.24 -9.10
N ARG A 128 12.95 -6.90 -9.42
CA ARG A 128 12.95 -8.15 -10.18
C ARG A 128 12.59 -9.31 -9.28
N GLY A 129 11.56 -10.07 -9.65
CA GLY A 129 11.12 -11.26 -8.95
C GLY A 129 11.79 -12.54 -9.49
N ARG A 130 11.28 -13.71 -9.04
CA ARG A 130 11.73 -15.01 -9.55
C ARG A 130 11.61 -15.03 -11.07
N GLY A 131 12.62 -15.55 -11.76
CA GLY A 131 12.67 -15.59 -13.23
C GLY A 131 12.71 -14.21 -13.89
N GLY A 132 13.20 -13.17 -13.19
CA GLY A 132 13.34 -11.82 -13.75
C GLY A 132 12.02 -11.04 -13.91
N THR A 133 10.91 -11.55 -13.36
CA THR A 133 9.58 -10.94 -13.51
C THR A 133 9.51 -9.52 -12.96
N SER A 134 8.89 -8.63 -13.74
CA SER A 134 8.56 -7.26 -13.31
C SER A 134 7.35 -7.23 -12.35
N PRO A 135 7.09 -6.12 -11.64
CA PRO A 135 5.87 -5.94 -10.85
C PRO A 135 4.60 -6.13 -11.69
N GLY A 136 4.59 -5.63 -12.93
CA GLY A 136 3.47 -5.80 -13.86
C GLY A 136 3.21 -7.26 -14.23
N ASP A 137 4.27 -8.05 -14.44
CA ASP A 137 4.12 -9.49 -14.75
C ASP A 137 3.51 -10.25 -13.58
N ARG A 138 3.99 -9.97 -12.36
CA ARG A 138 3.45 -10.59 -11.14
C ARG A 138 1.97 -10.24 -10.92
N VAL A 139 1.59 -9.00 -11.20
CA VAL A 139 0.21 -8.52 -11.10
C VAL A 139 -0.68 -9.21 -12.13
N ARG A 140 -0.23 -9.34 -13.37
CA ARG A 140 -0.94 -10.07 -14.44
C ARG A 140 -1.08 -11.55 -14.12
N ALA A 141 0.00 -12.19 -13.71
CA ALA A 141 0.00 -13.61 -13.30
C ALA A 141 -0.95 -13.86 -12.10
N ALA A 142 -1.15 -12.87 -11.24
CA ALA A 142 -2.13 -12.93 -10.15
C ALA A 142 -3.59 -12.68 -10.61
N GLY A 143 -3.84 -12.51 -11.91
CA GLY A 143 -5.19 -12.33 -12.47
C GLY A 143 -5.73 -10.89 -12.41
N TYR A 144 -4.87 -9.88 -12.33
CA TYR A 144 -5.28 -8.48 -12.41
C TYR A 144 -4.80 -7.86 -13.74
N ARG A 145 -5.68 -7.13 -14.42
CA ARG A 145 -5.36 -6.41 -15.68
C ARG A 145 -5.06 -4.94 -15.37
N PRO A 146 -3.79 -4.54 -15.18
CA PRO A 146 -3.44 -3.18 -14.84
C PRO A 146 -3.35 -2.28 -16.08
N GLY A 147 -3.72 -0.99 -15.90
CA GLY A 147 -3.27 0.09 -16.78
C GLY A 147 -1.85 0.53 -16.39
N MET A 148 -1.67 0.87 -15.12
CA MET A 148 -0.37 1.23 -14.53
C MET A 148 -0.07 0.36 -13.32
N VAL A 149 1.22 0.16 -13.03
CA VAL A 149 1.69 -0.52 -11.82
C VAL A 149 2.85 0.26 -11.22
N GLY A 150 2.77 0.52 -9.91
CA GLY A 150 3.86 1.02 -9.09
C GLY A 150 4.14 0.04 -7.95
N GLU A 151 5.40 -0.04 -7.51
CA GLU A 151 5.79 -0.93 -6.43
C GLU A 151 6.73 -0.22 -5.46
N ASN A 152 6.44 -0.30 -4.18
CA ASN A 152 7.32 0.12 -3.09
C ASN A 152 7.77 -1.09 -2.29
N LEU A 153 9.06 -1.11 -1.94
CA LEU A 153 9.69 -2.17 -1.18
C LEU A 153 10.39 -1.57 0.05
N VAL A 154 10.36 -2.29 1.17
CA VAL A 154 11.20 -1.99 2.34
C VAL A 154 11.40 -3.24 3.17
N ALA A 155 12.58 -3.35 3.80
CA ALA A 155 12.90 -4.38 4.78
C ALA A 155 13.28 -3.71 6.12
N GLY A 156 12.96 -4.37 7.23
CA GLY A 156 13.30 -3.90 8.58
C GLY A 156 12.14 -3.33 9.39
N PRO A 157 11.27 -2.44 8.89
CA PRO A 157 10.21 -1.86 9.69
C PRO A 157 9.34 -2.90 10.37
N ALA A 158 9.21 -2.80 11.70
CA ALA A 158 8.50 -3.80 12.51
C ALA A 158 6.98 -3.80 12.25
N GLY A 159 6.42 -2.67 11.86
CA GLY A 159 4.99 -2.49 11.70
C GLY A 159 4.54 -1.82 10.40
N PRO A 160 3.23 -1.91 10.11
CA PRO A 160 2.65 -1.38 8.87
C PRO A 160 2.79 0.15 8.74
N PHE A 161 2.65 0.90 9.83
CA PHE A 161 2.78 2.36 9.81
C PHE A 161 4.24 2.80 9.59
N GLU A 162 5.19 2.06 10.13
CA GLU A 162 6.62 2.32 9.95
C GLU A 162 7.05 2.05 8.51
N ALA A 163 6.52 1.00 7.89
CA ALA A 163 6.75 0.72 6.48
C ALA A 163 6.27 1.88 5.60
N VAL A 164 5.03 2.37 5.83
CA VAL A 164 4.49 3.52 5.08
C VAL A 164 5.31 4.79 5.32
N ARG A 165 5.69 5.08 6.58
CA ARG A 165 6.56 6.24 6.88
C ARG A 165 7.91 6.15 6.18
N SER A 166 8.51 4.96 6.09
CA SER A 166 9.76 4.75 5.37
C SER A 166 9.61 5.11 3.88
N TRP A 167 8.52 4.66 3.24
CA TRP A 167 8.23 5.01 1.86
C TRP A 167 7.96 6.51 1.68
N MET A 168 7.24 7.15 2.61
CA MET A 168 6.93 8.58 2.52
C MET A 168 8.17 9.48 2.67
N ARG A 169 9.22 9.03 3.36
CA ARG A 169 10.50 9.75 3.45
C ARG A 169 11.35 9.67 2.18
N SER A 170 11.08 8.73 1.28
CA SER A 170 11.80 8.56 0.03
C SER A 170 11.01 9.18 -1.13
N ALA A 171 11.58 10.16 -1.83
CA ALA A 171 10.88 10.88 -2.91
C ALA A 171 10.31 9.95 -3.99
N PRO A 172 11.03 8.94 -4.53
CA PRO A 172 10.47 8.03 -5.54
C PRO A 172 9.35 7.15 -4.97
N HIS A 173 9.47 6.67 -3.74
CA HIS A 173 8.43 5.85 -3.13
C HIS A 173 7.18 6.68 -2.79
N ARG A 174 7.36 7.90 -2.30
CA ARG A 174 6.28 8.86 -2.04
C ARG A 174 5.51 9.19 -3.32
N ALA A 175 6.21 9.40 -4.44
CA ALA A 175 5.58 9.68 -5.72
C ALA A 175 4.63 8.55 -6.17
N ILE A 176 4.96 7.29 -5.88
CA ILE A 176 4.06 6.16 -6.14
C ILE A 176 2.83 6.25 -5.22
N ILE A 177 3.00 6.47 -3.92
CA ILE A 177 1.88 6.56 -2.97
C ILE A 177 0.93 7.71 -3.34
N LEU A 178 1.48 8.87 -3.69
CA LEU A 178 0.72 10.07 -4.04
C LEU A 178 0.31 10.17 -5.51
N GLY A 179 0.58 9.15 -6.32
CA GLY A 179 0.11 9.08 -7.70
C GLY A 179 -1.41 8.91 -7.75
N CYS A 180 -2.16 10.01 -8.01
CA CYS A 180 -3.63 10.03 -7.95
C CYS A 180 -4.29 9.08 -8.95
N ARG A 181 -3.60 8.69 -10.02
CA ARG A 181 -4.09 7.75 -11.04
C ARG A 181 -4.22 6.31 -10.56
N TYR A 182 -3.60 5.94 -9.44
CA TYR A 182 -3.81 4.63 -8.83
C TYR A 182 -5.15 4.57 -8.10
N SER A 183 -5.89 3.48 -8.32
CA SER A 183 -7.21 3.22 -7.71
C SER A 183 -7.23 1.97 -6.83
N HIS A 184 -6.25 1.08 -6.99
CA HIS A 184 -6.17 -0.18 -6.27
C HIS A 184 -4.80 -0.40 -5.66
N ALA A 185 -4.77 -1.16 -4.53
CA ALA A 185 -3.53 -1.52 -3.87
C ALA A 185 -3.54 -2.99 -3.43
N GLY A 186 -2.33 -3.52 -3.26
CA GLY A 186 -2.09 -4.81 -2.63
C GLY A 186 -0.86 -4.75 -1.75
N VAL A 187 -0.89 -5.43 -0.63
CA VAL A 187 0.19 -5.44 0.36
C VAL A 187 0.62 -6.87 0.64
N GLY A 188 1.91 -7.09 0.63
CA GLY A 188 2.57 -8.30 1.10
C GLY A 188 3.48 -7.97 2.28
N VAL A 189 3.63 -8.95 3.17
CA VAL A 189 4.63 -8.95 4.22
C VAL A 189 5.12 -10.38 4.43
N ALA A 190 6.43 -10.54 4.55
CA ALA A 190 7.05 -11.82 4.90
C ALA A 190 8.12 -11.60 5.97
N ARG A 191 8.20 -12.52 6.93
CA ARG A 191 9.28 -12.54 7.92
C ARG A 191 10.54 -13.13 7.28
N GLY A 192 11.70 -12.65 7.68
CA GLY A 192 12.98 -13.16 7.19
C GLY A 192 14.14 -12.48 7.91
N ARG A 193 15.36 -12.90 7.57
CA ARG A 193 16.57 -12.25 8.07
C ARG A 193 16.56 -10.76 7.69
N GLY A 194 16.91 -9.89 8.61
CA GLY A 194 16.86 -8.42 8.41
C GLY A 194 15.48 -7.80 8.66
N GLY A 195 14.53 -8.53 9.28
CA GLY A 195 13.22 -8.06 9.69
C GLY A 195 12.09 -8.43 8.74
N PRO A 196 10.89 -7.88 8.91
CA PRO A 196 9.80 -8.02 7.95
C PRO A 196 10.14 -7.36 6.62
N TRP A 197 9.76 -8.04 5.53
CA TRP A 197 9.92 -7.61 4.14
C TRP A 197 8.57 -7.19 3.60
N TRP A 198 8.42 -5.91 3.28
CA TRP A 198 7.16 -5.32 2.84
C TRP A 198 7.18 -5.02 1.35
N THR A 199 6.08 -5.34 0.70
CA THR A 199 5.80 -4.94 -0.68
C THR A 199 4.44 -4.25 -0.71
N LEU A 200 4.40 -3.02 -1.24
CA LEU A 200 3.17 -2.34 -1.62
C LEU A 200 3.12 -2.28 -3.15
N VAL A 201 2.09 -2.86 -3.72
CA VAL A 201 1.77 -2.74 -5.15
C VAL A 201 0.59 -1.80 -5.30
N MET A 202 0.71 -0.80 -6.15
CA MET A 202 -0.37 0.11 -6.53
C MET A 202 -0.67 -0.05 -8.02
N ALA A 203 -1.95 -0.01 -8.39
CA ALA A 203 -2.36 -0.19 -9.77
C ALA A 203 -3.56 0.70 -10.13
N SER A 204 -3.61 1.14 -11.40
CA SER A 204 -4.84 1.64 -12.03
C SER A 204 -5.55 0.48 -12.73
N ARG A 205 -6.86 0.63 -12.96
CA ARG A 205 -7.56 -0.19 -13.95
C ARG A 205 -7.13 0.21 -15.37
N ARG A 206 -7.25 -0.73 -16.27
CA ARG A 206 -7.29 -0.47 -17.71
C ARG A 206 -8.59 0.20 -18.06
#